data_a0e32673370ec474a6f2dbd5ec66cece
#
_entry.id   a0e32673370ec474a6f2dbd5ec66cece
#
_cell.length_a   1.000
_cell.length_b   1.000
_cell.length_c   1.000
_cell.angle_alpha   90.00
_cell.angle_beta   90.00
_cell.angle_gamma   90.00
#
_symmetry.space_group_name_H-M   'P 1'
#
loop_
_entity.id
_entity.type
_entity.pdbx_description
1 polymer ?
#
loop_
_entity_poly.entity_id
_entity_poly.type
_entity_poly.pdbx_seq_one_letter_code
_entity_poly.pdbx_strand_id
1 'polypeptide(L)'
;MKTSQVIQNSLRLWLKFSNANAFEQATRQPVIAQEEKLLSIIRRNRYTEYGTEHQFAKIRSVKDFQASVPINSYDTMTPYIERTLHGIPDVLTADKPLMFATTSGTTGRAKYIPVTPSYLNEYSHGIHVHTYRMLADYDNVFEGKALVSASSDIEGYTEGGLPYGAISGYLARTQPSFIRRFYALPYEICTIKQVELKYYLMLRTSLTDDVRLL
;
A
#
# COMPACT_ATOMS: atom_id res chain seq x y z
N MET A 1 -35.11 -2.15 -7.58
CA MET A 1 -33.80 -1.96 -6.89
C MET A 1 -32.88 -1.26 -7.88
N LYS A 2 -32.26 -0.13 -7.52
CA LYS A 2 -31.34 0.57 -8.43
C LYS A 2 -30.13 -0.33 -8.72
N THR A 3 -29.64 -0.33 -9.95
CA THR A 3 -28.48 -1.16 -10.36
C THR A 3 -27.25 -0.92 -9.49
N SER A 4 -27.06 0.34 -9.02
CA SER A 4 -25.99 0.71 -8.08
C SER A 4 -26.08 -0.06 -6.77
N GLN A 5 -27.26 -0.27 -6.23
CA GLN A 5 -27.48 -0.98 -4.96
C GLN A 5 -27.22 -2.49 -5.06
N VAL A 6 -27.48 -3.09 -6.21
CA VAL A 6 -27.12 -4.50 -6.48
C VAL A 6 -25.61 -4.67 -6.48
N ILE A 7 -24.91 -3.78 -7.21
CA ILE A 7 -23.44 -3.80 -7.30
C ILE A 7 -22.84 -3.60 -5.90
N GLN A 8 -23.32 -2.63 -5.14
CA GLN A 8 -22.84 -2.34 -3.79
C GLN A 8 -23.03 -3.53 -2.85
N ASN A 9 -24.19 -4.15 -2.85
CA ASN A 9 -24.47 -5.32 -2.02
C ASN A 9 -23.60 -6.53 -2.41
N SER A 10 -23.40 -6.76 -3.70
CA SER A 10 -22.55 -7.84 -4.19
C SER A 10 -21.09 -7.62 -3.81
N LEU A 11 -20.58 -6.39 -3.94
CA LEU A 11 -19.23 -6.00 -3.54
C LEU A 11 -19.07 -6.16 -2.02
N ARG A 12 -20.03 -5.68 -1.23
CA ARG A 12 -20.00 -5.82 0.23
C ARG A 12 -19.97 -7.29 0.66
N LEU A 13 -20.77 -8.14 0.03
CA LEU A 13 -20.77 -9.57 0.32
C LEU A 13 -19.43 -10.22 -0.02
N TRP A 14 -18.87 -9.90 -1.17
CA TRP A 14 -17.56 -10.39 -1.57
C TRP A 14 -16.46 -9.96 -0.59
N LEU A 15 -16.42 -8.67 -0.23
CA LEU A 15 -15.44 -8.12 0.72
C LEU A 15 -15.58 -8.76 2.11
N LYS A 16 -16.83 -9.05 2.53
CA LYS A 16 -17.10 -9.74 3.81
C LYS A 16 -16.40 -11.09 3.86
N PHE A 17 -16.58 -11.91 2.84
CA PHE A 17 -16.06 -13.27 2.85
C PHE A 17 -14.58 -13.37 2.46
N SER A 18 -14.07 -12.44 1.64
CA SER A 18 -12.68 -12.47 1.23
C SER A 18 -11.71 -11.91 2.28
N ASN A 19 -12.09 -10.88 3.03
CA ASN A 19 -11.15 -10.18 3.91
C ASN A 19 -11.72 -9.82 5.28
N ALA A 20 -12.95 -9.28 5.37
CA ALA A 20 -13.45 -8.68 6.60
C ALA A 20 -13.67 -9.74 7.71
N ASN A 21 -14.22 -10.91 7.38
CA ASN A 21 -14.41 -11.98 8.36
C ASN A 21 -13.07 -12.47 8.93
N ALA A 22 -12.05 -12.64 8.10
CA ALA A 22 -10.74 -13.08 8.55
C ALA A 22 -10.09 -12.03 9.47
N PHE A 23 -10.22 -10.76 9.11
CA PHE A 23 -9.74 -9.65 9.94
C PHE A 23 -10.48 -9.60 11.29
N GLU A 24 -11.81 -9.72 11.29
CA GLU A 24 -12.62 -9.75 12.54
C GLU A 24 -12.25 -10.93 13.44
N GLN A 25 -11.94 -12.09 12.88
CA GLN A 25 -11.44 -13.24 13.65
C GLN A 25 -10.05 -12.94 14.24
N ALA A 26 -9.14 -12.36 13.43
CA ALA A 26 -7.80 -11.99 13.89
C ALA A 26 -7.83 -10.97 15.04
N THR A 27 -8.78 -10.01 15.04
CA THR A 27 -8.93 -9.04 16.13
C THR A 27 -9.38 -9.65 17.46
N ARG A 28 -9.95 -10.87 17.45
CA ARG A 28 -10.30 -11.60 18.67
C ARG A 28 -9.10 -12.28 19.32
N GLN A 29 -8.04 -12.53 18.55
CA GLN A 29 -6.81 -13.18 19.00
C GLN A 29 -5.58 -12.43 18.44
N PRO A 30 -5.39 -11.14 18.78
CA PRO A 30 -4.42 -10.29 18.13
C PRO A 30 -2.98 -10.75 18.31
N VAL A 31 -2.63 -11.32 19.45
CA VAL A 31 -1.29 -11.83 19.73
C VAL A 31 -0.93 -12.96 18.77
N ILE A 32 -1.83 -13.91 18.58
CA ILE A 32 -1.63 -15.05 17.67
C ILE A 32 -1.52 -14.55 16.23
N ALA A 33 -2.45 -13.67 15.81
CA ALA A 33 -2.45 -13.13 14.46
C ALA A 33 -1.16 -12.33 14.14
N GLN A 34 -0.63 -11.56 15.10
CA GLN A 34 0.63 -10.82 14.94
C GLN A 34 1.83 -11.75 14.87
N GLU A 35 1.89 -12.79 15.71
CA GLU A 35 2.96 -13.77 15.68
C GLU A 35 2.98 -14.56 14.36
N GLU A 36 1.82 -15.05 13.91
CA GLU A 36 1.70 -15.73 12.62
C GLU A 36 2.14 -14.84 11.46
N LYS A 37 1.77 -13.55 11.47
CA LYS A 37 2.16 -12.58 10.47
C LYS A 37 3.68 -12.37 10.48
N LEU A 38 4.27 -12.14 11.66
CA LEU A 38 5.71 -12.00 11.82
C LEU A 38 6.44 -13.22 11.25
N LEU A 39 6.07 -14.41 11.69
CA LEU A 39 6.71 -15.64 11.25
C LEU A 39 6.53 -15.92 9.75
N SER A 40 5.42 -15.48 9.17
CA SER A 40 5.21 -15.54 7.72
C SER A 40 6.20 -14.65 6.96
N ILE A 41 6.41 -13.40 7.41
CA ILE A 41 7.39 -12.46 6.84
C ILE A 41 8.81 -13.02 6.97
N ILE A 42 9.18 -13.51 8.14
CA ILE A 42 10.50 -14.10 8.43
C ILE A 42 10.77 -15.31 7.52
N ARG A 43 9.81 -16.24 7.41
CA ARG A 43 9.95 -17.44 6.56
C ARG A 43 10.13 -17.08 5.09
N ARG A 44 9.41 -16.08 4.58
CA ARG A 44 9.52 -15.63 3.19
C ARG A 44 10.92 -15.09 2.89
N ASN A 45 11.48 -14.31 3.83
CA ASN A 45 12.73 -13.59 3.63
C ASN A 45 13.96 -14.31 4.22
N ARG A 46 13.85 -15.60 4.59
CA ARG A 46 14.89 -16.31 5.31
C ARG A 46 16.22 -16.50 4.57
N TYR A 47 16.19 -16.38 3.25
CA TYR A 47 17.36 -16.54 2.39
C TYR A 47 17.87 -15.23 1.80
N THR A 48 17.25 -14.10 2.14
CA THR A 48 17.81 -12.80 1.80
C THR A 48 19.11 -12.58 2.56
N GLU A 49 19.91 -11.61 2.14
CA GLU A 49 21.13 -11.25 2.84
C GLU A 49 20.83 -10.87 4.30
N TYR A 50 19.91 -9.92 4.50
CA TYR A 50 19.47 -9.51 5.84
C TYR A 50 18.90 -10.69 6.65
N GLY A 51 18.12 -11.56 6.03
CA GLY A 51 17.55 -12.73 6.67
C GLY A 51 18.59 -13.76 7.07
N THR A 52 19.64 -13.94 6.26
CA THR A 52 20.78 -14.84 6.56
C THR A 52 21.62 -14.29 7.69
N GLU A 53 21.96 -13.01 7.65
CA GLU A 53 22.74 -12.32 8.69
C GLU A 53 22.04 -12.39 10.06
N HIS A 54 20.73 -12.19 10.08
CA HIS A 54 19.91 -12.24 11.31
C HIS A 54 19.29 -13.62 11.59
N GLN A 55 19.79 -14.67 10.96
CA GLN A 55 19.41 -16.06 11.20
C GLN A 55 17.91 -16.35 11.13
N PHE A 56 17.20 -15.72 10.19
CA PHE A 56 15.74 -15.88 10.02
C PHE A 56 15.31 -17.35 9.92
N ALA A 57 16.15 -18.22 9.34
CA ALA A 57 15.88 -19.65 9.26
C ALA A 57 15.73 -20.35 10.63
N LYS A 58 16.23 -19.75 11.72
CA LYS A 58 16.18 -20.30 13.08
C LYS A 58 15.05 -19.71 13.93
N ILE A 59 14.45 -18.59 13.52
CA ILE A 59 13.39 -17.90 14.28
C ILE A 59 12.09 -18.71 14.22
N ARG A 60 11.53 -19.00 15.40
CA ARG A 60 10.28 -19.76 15.59
C ARG A 60 9.25 -19.03 16.44
N SER A 61 9.62 -17.93 17.11
CA SER A 61 8.78 -17.14 18.00
C SER A 61 9.13 -15.68 17.94
N VAL A 62 8.26 -14.83 18.51
CA VAL A 62 8.53 -13.40 18.72
C VAL A 62 9.79 -13.20 19.55
N LYS A 63 10.02 -14.05 20.56
CA LYS A 63 11.19 -13.99 21.42
C LYS A 63 12.49 -14.24 20.65
N ASP A 64 12.50 -15.24 19.75
CA ASP A 64 13.66 -15.51 18.90
C ASP A 64 13.95 -14.33 17.97
N PHE A 65 12.88 -13.72 17.41
CA PHE A 65 13.02 -12.54 16.58
C PHE A 65 13.67 -11.38 17.34
N GLN A 66 13.18 -11.08 18.54
CA GLN A 66 13.71 -10.00 19.39
C GLN A 66 15.16 -10.25 19.80
N ALA A 67 15.58 -11.52 19.94
CA ALA A 67 16.96 -11.88 20.28
C ALA A 67 17.90 -11.79 19.06
N SER A 68 17.40 -12.01 17.85
CA SER A 68 18.22 -12.12 16.63
C SER A 68 18.26 -10.83 15.80
N VAL A 69 17.22 -9.99 15.89
CA VAL A 69 17.08 -8.81 15.04
C VAL A 69 17.16 -7.54 15.90
N PRO A 70 18.18 -6.69 15.68
CA PRO A 70 18.34 -5.45 16.44
C PRO A 70 17.24 -4.45 16.09
N ILE A 71 17.01 -3.48 16.97
CA ILE A 71 16.21 -2.31 16.66
C ILE A 71 17.00 -1.45 15.66
N ASN A 72 16.42 -1.22 14.49
CA ASN A 72 17.03 -0.48 13.40
C ASN A 72 16.42 0.90 13.22
N SER A 73 17.28 1.86 12.87
CA SER A 73 16.86 3.14 12.27
C SER A 73 16.91 3.03 10.75
N TYR A 74 16.40 4.06 10.05
CA TYR A 74 16.55 4.12 8.59
C TYR A 74 18.04 4.15 8.20
N ASP A 75 18.88 4.85 8.96
CA ASP A 75 20.31 5.00 8.65
C ASP A 75 21.05 3.66 8.75
N THR A 76 20.71 2.82 9.73
CA THR A 76 21.30 1.47 9.84
C THR A 76 20.83 0.55 8.71
N MET A 77 19.65 0.79 8.13
CA MET A 77 19.12 0.04 6.99
C MET A 77 19.60 0.57 5.64
N THR A 78 20.18 1.77 5.60
CA THR A 78 20.59 2.44 4.35
C THR A 78 21.50 1.57 3.47
N PRO A 79 22.53 0.85 3.98
CA PRO A 79 23.38 0.01 3.12
C PRO A 79 22.62 -1.08 2.36
N TYR A 80 21.60 -1.68 2.97
CA TYR A 80 20.76 -2.69 2.32
C TYR A 80 19.80 -2.04 1.31
N ILE A 81 19.25 -0.86 1.66
CA ILE A 81 18.34 -0.11 0.80
C ILE A 81 19.08 0.36 -0.46
N GLU A 82 20.29 0.90 -0.34
CA GLU A 82 21.10 1.33 -1.47
C GLU A 82 21.39 0.18 -2.43
N ARG A 83 21.77 -0.97 -1.93
CA ARG A 83 21.98 -2.16 -2.77
C ARG A 83 20.72 -2.59 -3.49
N THR A 84 19.56 -2.49 -2.82
CA THR A 84 18.26 -2.78 -3.45
C THR A 84 17.92 -1.72 -4.51
N LEU A 85 18.26 -0.45 -4.30
CA LEU A 85 18.12 0.64 -5.29
C LEU A 85 19.00 0.42 -6.54
N HIS A 86 20.17 -0.20 -6.40
CA HIS A 86 21.01 -0.62 -7.51
C HIS A 86 20.49 -1.87 -8.24
N GLY A 87 19.38 -2.45 -7.78
CA GLY A 87 18.75 -3.61 -8.41
C GLY A 87 19.34 -4.96 -7.98
N ILE A 88 20.15 -5.00 -6.89
CA ILE A 88 20.66 -6.26 -6.34
C ILE A 88 19.47 -7.03 -5.72
N PRO A 89 19.21 -8.27 -6.15
CA PRO A 89 18.11 -9.07 -5.63
C PRO A 89 18.43 -9.63 -4.24
N ASP A 90 17.38 -10.08 -3.55
CA ASP A 90 17.48 -10.83 -2.29
C ASP A 90 18.28 -10.14 -1.18
N VAL A 91 18.34 -8.81 -1.17
CA VAL A 91 19.01 -8.05 -0.09
C VAL A 91 18.12 -7.97 1.14
N LEU A 92 16.97 -7.27 1.05
CA LEU A 92 16.01 -7.08 2.15
C LEU A 92 14.80 -7.98 2.02
N THR A 93 14.36 -8.24 0.78
CA THR A 93 13.15 -8.98 0.49
C THR A 93 13.41 -10.00 -0.60
N ALA A 94 12.79 -11.17 -0.49
CA ALA A 94 12.79 -12.18 -1.55
C ALA A 94 11.91 -11.79 -2.75
N ASP A 95 10.92 -10.92 -2.52
CA ASP A 95 10.12 -10.36 -3.59
C ASP A 95 10.87 -9.22 -4.28
N LYS A 96 10.90 -9.22 -5.61
CA LYS A 96 11.43 -8.10 -6.39
C LYS A 96 10.56 -6.87 -6.19
N PRO A 97 11.12 -5.72 -5.79
CA PRO A 97 10.36 -4.48 -5.70
C PRO A 97 9.74 -4.08 -7.06
N LEU A 98 8.56 -3.49 -7.03
CA LEU A 98 7.86 -2.92 -8.18
C LEU A 98 8.22 -1.45 -8.36
N MET A 99 8.43 -0.76 -7.25
CA MET A 99 8.84 0.63 -7.16
C MET A 99 9.43 0.90 -5.77
N PHE A 100 9.93 2.12 -5.57
CA PHE A 100 10.26 2.62 -4.23
C PHE A 100 9.31 3.76 -3.86
N ALA A 101 8.65 3.63 -2.70
CA ALA A 101 7.89 4.73 -2.13
C ALA A 101 8.85 5.74 -1.51
N THR A 102 8.66 7.03 -1.84
CA THR A 102 9.40 8.13 -1.23
C THR A 102 8.59 8.76 -0.11
N THR A 103 9.24 9.12 0.98
CA THR A 103 8.62 9.91 2.04
C THR A 103 9.10 11.36 1.95
N SER A 104 8.20 12.32 2.25
CA SER A 104 8.58 13.71 2.36
C SER A 104 9.61 13.85 3.48
N GLY A 105 10.85 14.14 3.11
CA GLY A 105 11.96 14.31 4.06
C GLY A 105 11.85 15.61 4.86
N THR A 106 10.91 15.70 5.80
CA THR A 106 10.81 16.87 6.70
C THR A 106 12.04 17.07 7.57
N THR A 107 12.91 16.06 7.67
CA THR A 107 14.11 16.05 8.54
C THR A 107 15.41 15.75 7.78
N GLY A 108 15.44 15.75 6.43
CA GLY A 108 16.64 15.39 5.69
C GLY A 108 16.39 14.79 4.30
N ARG A 109 17.23 13.85 3.89
CA ARG A 109 17.13 13.18 2.60
C ARG A 109 15.85 12.34 2.48
N ALA A 110 15.27 12.29 1.27
CA ALA A 110 14.14 11.42 0.97
C ALA A 110 14.50 9.97 1.34
N LYS A 111 13.57 9.28 2.02
CA LYS A 111 13.71 7.87 2.36
C LYS A 111 13.03 7.02 1.29
N TYR A 112 13.71 5.95 0.88
CA TYR A 112 13.22 5.01 -0.12
C TYR A 112 12.77 3.71 0.57
N ILE A 113 11.52 3.33 0.33
CA ILE A 113 10.94 2.11 0.91
C ILE A 113 10.54 1.20 -0.24
N PRO A 114 11.10 -0.02 -0.33
CA PRO A 114 10.76 -0.94 -1.41
C PRO A 114 9.30 -1.39 -1.30
N VAL A 115 8.55 -1.21 -2.40
CA VAL A 115 7.17 -1.64 -2.54
C VAL A 115 7.15 -2.95 -3.30
N THR A 116 6.81 -4.03 -2.61
CA THR A 116 6.78 -5.39 -3.17
C THR A 116 5.36 -5.85 -3.49
N PRO A 117 5.17 -6.89 -4.33
CA PRO A 117 3.86 -7.51 -4.54
C PRO A 117 3.18 -7.95 -3.24
N SER A 118 3.96 -8.53 -2.31
CA SER A 118 3.45 -8.95 -1.00
C SER A 118 2.97 -7.77 -0.16
N TYR A 119 3.72 -6.66 -0.15
CA TYR A 119 3.29 -5.45 0.54
C TYR A 119 1.97 -4.90 -0.04
N LEU A 120 1.85 -4.85 -1.38
CA LEU A 120 0.61 -4.39 -2.03
C LEU A 120 -0.59 -5.28 -1.72
N ASN A 121 -0.37 -6.59 -1.61
CA ASN A 121 -1.43 -7.51 -1.20
C ASN A 121 -1.91 -7.23 0.23
N GLU A 122 -1.00 -7.03 1.19
CA GLU A 122 -1.33 -6.65 2.56
C GLU A 122 -2.05 -5.29 2.62
N TYR A 123 -1.55 -4.32 1.87
CA TYR A 123 -2.17 -3.00 1.76
C TYR A 123 -3.61 -3.11 1.23
N SER A 124 -3.83 -3.92 0.19
CA SER A 124 -5.16 -4.16 -0.40
C SER A 124 -6.12 -4.80 0.60
N HIS A 125 -5.65 -5.71 1.45
CA HIS A 125 -6.48 -6.29 2.51
C HIS A 125 -7.00 -5.21 3.48
N GLY A 126 -6.15 -4.27 3.89
CA GLY A 126 -6.56 -3.14 4.72
C GLY A 126 -7.62 -2.26 4.05
N ILE A 127 -7.41 -1.92 2.78
CA ILE A 127 -8.38 -1.17 1.97
C ILE A 127 -9.72 -1.93 1.86
N HIS A 128 -9.68 -3.24 1.63
CA HIS A 128 -10.89 -4.06 1.52
C HIS A 128 -11.70 -4.09 2.81
N VAL A 129 -11.04 -4.21 3.96
CA VAL A 129 -11.71 -4.16 5.28
C VAL A 129 -12.34 -2.78 5.51
N HIS A 130 -11.61 -1.70 5.23
CA HIS A 130 -12.13 -0.34 5.32
C HIS A 130 -13.36 -0.15 4.41
N THR A 131 -13.22 -0.54 3.14
CA THR A 131 -14.31 -0.43 2.15
C THR A 131 -15.54 -1.25 2.58
N TYR A 132 -15.34 -2.45 3.11
CA TYR A 132 -16.45 -3.25 3.64
C TYR A 132 -17.22 -2.51 4.75
N ARG A 133 -16.51 -1.93 5.72
CA ARG A 133 -17.13 -1.16 6.81
C ARG A 133 -17.84 0.08 6.30
N MET A 134 -17.20 0.84 5.43
CA MET A 134 -17.80 2.00 4.80
C MET A 134 -19.12 1.66 4.06
N LEU A 135 -19.13 0.54 3.31
CA LEU A 135 -20.35 0.07 2.63
C LEU A 135 -21.40 -0.49 3.57
N ALA A 136 -21.04 -0.91 4.78
CA ALA A 136 -21.99 -1.37 5.79
C ALA A 136 -22.68 -0.19 6.49
N ASP A 137 -21.95 0.94 6.66
CA ASP A 137 -22.42 2.09 7.43
C ASP A 137 -23.07 3.16 6.54
N TYR A 138 -22.76 3.18 5.23
CA TYR A 138 -23.24 4.21 4.30
C TYR A 138 -23.78 3.60 3.01
N ASP A 139 -25.10 3.63 2.86
CA ASP A 139 -25.80 2.96 1.74
C ASP A 139 -25.57 3.61 0.36
N ASN A 140 -25.18 4.89 0.31
CA ASN A 140 -25.17 5.69 -0.93
C ASN A 140 -23.75 6.12 -1.38
N VAL A 141 -22.70 5.58 -0.81
CA VAL A 141 -21.30 6.00 -1.10
C VAL A 141 -20.96 5.86 -2.59
N PHE A 142 -21.38 4.77 -3.22
CA PHE A 142 -21.12 4.50 -4.64
C PHE A 142 -22.22 5.02 -5.61
N GLU A 143 -23.16 5.81 -5.14
CA GLU A 143 -24.07 6.52 -6.05
C GLU A 143 -23.43 7.77 -6.67
N GLY A 144 -22.35 8.28 -6.06
CA GLY A 144 -21.53 9.37 -6.56
C GLY A 144 -20.07 8.95 -6.76
N LYS A 145 -19.16 9.93 -6.80
CA LYS A 145 -17.74 9.73 -7.03
C LYS A 145 -16.90 9.95 -5.77
N ALA A 146 -15.74 9.33 -5.74
CA ALA A 146 -14.71 9.58 -4.74
C ALA A 146 -13.72 10.64 -5.26
N LEU A 147 -13.46 11.66 -4.46
CA LEU A 147 -12.41 12.62 -4.70
C LEU A 147 -11.14 12.16 -3.95
N VAL A 148 -10.24 11.55 -4.67
CA VAL A 148 -8.97 11.04 -4.10
C VAL A 148 -7.82 11.86 -4.62
N SER A 149 -7.08 12.49 -3.69
CA SER A 149 -5.83 13.18 -4.02
C SER A 149 -4.67 12.20 -3.96
N ALA A 150 -3.90 12.13 -5.03
CA ALA A 150 -2.67 11.35 -5.11
C ALA A 150 -1.50 12.22 -5.58
N SER A 151 -0.27 11.77 -5.33
CA SER A 151 0.94 12.35 -5.89
C SER A 151 1.50 11.43 -6.97
N SER A 152 2.41 11.93 -7.82
CA SER A 152 3.01 11.12 -8.87
C SER A 152 3.73 9.90 -8.29
N ASP A 153 3.53 8.74 -8.88
CA ASP A 153 4.29 7.52 -8.57
C ASP A 153 5.64 7.45 -9.32
N ILE A 154 5.85 8.35 -10.28
CA ILE A 154 7.10 8.44 -11.02
C ILE A 154 7.67 9.86 -10.85
N GLU A 155 8.50 10.03 -9.83
CA GLU A 155 9.31 11.23 -9.61
C GLU A 155 10.69 11.09 -10.27
N GLY A 156 11.13 9.85 -10.49
CA GLY A 156 12.37 9.47 -11.15
C GLY A 156 12.56 7.95 -11.16
N TYR A 157 13.78 7.53 -11.50
CA TYR A 157 14.17 6.13 -11.57
C TYR A 157 15.43 5.92 -10.76
N THR A 158 15.52 4.76 -10.11
CA THR A 158 16.72 4.30 -9.40
C THR A 158 17.78 3.86 -10.38
N GLU A 159 19.02 3.66 -9.92
CA GLU A 159 20.09 3.10 -10.76
C GLU A 159 19.76 1.68 -11.24
N GLY A 160 19.01 0.90 -10.47
CA GLY A 160 18.47 -0.40 -10.87
C GLY A 160 17.29 -0.33 -11.84
N GLY A 161 16.89 0.88 -12.31
CA GLY A 161 15.85 1.09 -13.32
C GLY A 161 14.41 1.03 -12.80
N LEU A 162 14.19 0.93 -11.47
CA LEU A 162 12.85 0.94 -10.90
C LEU A 162 12.37 2.38 -10.64
N PRO A 163 11.08 2.68 -10.84
CA PRO A 163 10.53 3.99 -10.54
C PRO A 163 10.50 4.23 -9.03
N TYR A 164 10.59 5.50 -8.64
CA TYR A 164 10.30 5.93 -7.28
C TYR A 164 9.35 7.12 -7.26
N GLY A 165 8.54 7.22 -6.20
CA GLY A 165 7.55 8.28 -6.02
C GLY A 165 6.50 7.90 -4.98
N ALA A 166 5.30 8.50 -5.10
CA ALA A 166 4.22 8.29 -4.14
C ALA A 166 3.48 6.97 -4.40
N ILE A 167 3.30 6.16 -3.34
CA ILE A 167 2.50 4.93 -3.42
C ILE A 167 1.03 5.21 -3.76
N SER A 168 0.48 6.36 -3.35
CA SER A 168 -0.89 6.77 -3.70
C SER A 168 -1.07 6.93 -5.21
N GLY A 169 -0.06 7.45 -5.90
CA GLY A 169 -0.04 7.55 -7.36
C GLY A 169 0.00 6.18 -8.03
N TYR A 170 0.87 5.29 -7.54
CA TYR A 170 0.94 3.92 -8.05
C TYR A 170 -0.42 3.21 -7.94
N LEU A 171 -1.06 3.30 -6.78
CA LEU A 171 -2.38 2.71 -6.56
C LEU A 171 -3.44 3.32 -7.48
N ALA A 172 -3.46 4.64 -7.64
CA ALA A 172 -4.40 5.32 -8.52
C ALA A 172 -4.20 4.91 -10.00
N ARG A 173 -2.95 4.84 -10.46
CA ARG A 173 -2.60 4.45 -11.84
C ARG A 173 -2.91 3.00 -12.15
N THR A 174 -2.69 2.10 -11.20
CA THR A 174 -2.84 0.64 -11.41
C THR A 174 -4.25 0.13 -11.17
N GLN A 175 -5.18 0.98 -10.73
CA GLN A 175 -6.59 0.60 -10.56
C GLN A 175 -7.20 0.12 -11.89
N PRO A 176 -8.01 -0.96 -11.86
CA PRO A 176 -8.79 -1.39 -13.00
C PRO A 176 -9.68 -0.27 -13.55
N SER A 177 -9.91 -0.22 -14.86
CA SER A 177 -10.69 0.83 -15.51
C SER A 177 -12.12 0.96 -14.97
N PHE A 178 -12.72 -0.17 -14.56
CA PHE A 178 -14.07 -0.16 -13.97
C PHE A 178 -14.10 0.45 -12.56
N ILE A 179 -12.99 0.50 -11.84
CA ILE A 179 -12.85 1.19 -10.56
C ILE A 179 -12.59 2.69 -10.80
N ARG A 180 -11.72 3.03 -11.77
CA ARG A 180 -11.37 4.43 -12.06
C ARG A 180 -12.59 5.31 -12.38
N ARG A 181 -13.67 4.74 -12.93
CA ARG A 181 -14.91 5.50 -13.22
C ARG A 181 -15.61 6.07 -11.98
N PHE A 182 -15.29 5.53 -10.79
CA PHE A 182 -15.81 6.04 -9.51
C PHE A 182 -14.98 7.18 -8.94
N TYR A 183 -13.80 7.48 -9.52
CA TYR A 183 -13.01 8.64 -9.12
C TYR A 183 -13.47 9.91 -9.87
N ALA A 184 -13.54 11.02 -9.13
CA ALA A 184 -13.82 12.32 -9.71
C ALA A 184 -12.63 12.85 -10.50
N LEU A 185 -11.40 12.46 -10.11
CA LEU A 185 -10.18 12.94 -10.73
C LEU A 185 -9.55 11.89 -11.64
N PRO A 186 -9.21 12.24 -12.90
CA PRO A 186 -8.32 11.44 -13.72
C PRO A 186 -6.90 11.46 -13.12
N TYR A 187 -6.17 10.35 -13.28
CA TYR A 187 -4.81 10.19 -12.74
C TYR A 187 -3.85 11.28 -13.22
N GLU A 188 -4.02 11.77 -14.43
CA GLU A 188 -3.18 12.78 -15.08
C GLU A 188 -3.08 14.07 -14.25
N ILE A 189 -4.17 14.45 -13.55
CA ILE A 189 -4.15 15.59 -12.63
C ILE A 189 -3.19 15.35 -11.45
N CYS A 190 -3.09 14.10 -10.98
CA CYS A 190 -2.21 13.74 -9.88
C CYS A 190 -0.72 13.92 -10.22
N THR A 191 -0.36 13.85 -11.52
CA THR A 191 1.03 13.98 -12.00
C THR A 191 1.49 15.42 -12.21
N ILE A 192 0.60 16.42 -12.11
CA ILE A 192 0.93 17.83 -12.29
C ILE A 192 1.84 18.28 -11.15
N LYS A 193 3.03 18.80 -11.53
CA LYS A 193 4.04 19.26 -10.57
C LYS A 193 3.73 20.65 -9.98
N GLN A 194 3.08 21.53 -10.76
CA GLN A 194 2.70 22.86 -10.30
C GLN A 194 1.52 22.78 -9.35
N VAL A 195 1.77 23.08 -8.08
CA VAL A 195 0.82 22.83 -6.98
C VAL A 195 -0.48 23.60 -7.16
N GLU A 196 -0.42 24.88 -7.48
CA GLU A 196 -1.59 25.74 -7.67
C GLU A 196 -2.47 25.23 -8.82
N LEU A 197 -1.85 24.90 -9.96
CA LEU A 197 -2.55 24.35 -11.12
C LEU A 197 -3.19 23.00 -10.80
N LYS A 198 -2.47 22.13 -10.09
CA LYS A 198 -2.99 20.83 -9.64
C LYS A 198 -4.26 21.01 -8.81
N TYR A 199 -4.21 21.83 -7.75
CA TYR A 199 -5.37 22.04 -6.88
C TYR A 199 -6.51 22.76 -7.59
N TYR A 200 -6.22 23.73 -8.46
CA TYR A 200 -7.23 24.37 -9.27
C TYR A 200 -7.99 23.36 -10.14
N LEU A 201 -7.26 22.51 -10.86
CA LEU A 201 -7.86 21.48 -11.71
C LEU A 201 -8.61 20.42 -10.90
N MET A 202 -8.09 20.02 -9.75
CA MET A 202 -8.79 19.11 -8.83
C MET A 202 -10.14 19.67 -8.42
N LEU A 203 -10.18 20.89 -7.91
CA LEU A 203 -11.41 21.54 -7.47
C LEU A 203 -12.36 21.74 -8.66
N ARG A 204 -11.88 22.30 -9.77
CA ARG A 204 -12.70 22.55 -10.95
C ARG A 204 -13.35 21.27 -11.50
N THR A 205 -12.59 20.18 -11.58
CA THR A 205 -13.10 18.91 -12.10
C THR A 205 -14.13 18.31 -11.13
N SER A 206 -13.89 18.38 -9.83
CA SER A 206 -14.80 17.82 -8.83
C SER A 206 -16.11 18.60 -8.67
N LEU A 207 -16.16 19.89 -9.01
CA LEU A 207 -17.37 20.70 -8.93
C LEU A 207 -18.51 20.24 -9.87
N THR A 208 -18.17 19.51 -10.92
CA THR A 208 -19.15 18.99 -11.89
C THR A 208 -19.66 17.59 -11.56
N ASP A 209 -19.08 16.96 -10.54
CA ASP A 209 -19.42 15.61 -10.11
C ASP A 209 -20.20 15.58 -8.79
N ASP A 210 -21.05 14.56 -8.60
CA ASP A 210 -21.65 14.24 -7.30
C ASP A 210 -20.60 13.54 -6.44
N VAL A 211 -19.80 14.33 -5.71
CA VAL A 211 -18.73 13.79 -4.83
C VAL A 211 -19.33 13.39 -3.49
N ARG A 212 -19.20 12.11 -3.13
CA ARG A 212 -19.75 11.54 -1.88
C ARG A 212 -18.68 10.96 -0.96
N LEU A 213 -17.46 10.82 -1.43
CA LEU A 213 -16.33 10.32 -0.66
C LEU A 213 -15.11 11.23 -0.86
N LEU A 214 -14.47 11.62 0.26
CA LEU A 214 -13.23 12.40 0.29
C LEU A 214 -12.10 11.58 0.91
#